data_0758efa90a7654f981f17a12e0375cca
#
_entry.id   0758efa90a7654f981f17a12e0375cca
#
_cell.length_a   1.000
_cell.length_b   1.000
_cell.length_c   1.000
_cell.angle_alpha   90.00
_cell.angle_beta   90.00
_cell.angle_gamma   90.00
#
_symmetry.space_group_name_H-M   'P 1'
#
loop_
_entity.id
_entity.type
_entity.pdbx_description
1 polymer ?
#
loop_
_entity_poly.entity_id
_entity_poly.type
_entity_poly.pdbx_seq_one_letter_code
_entity_poly.pdbx_strand_id
1 'polypeptide(L)'
;FEIAKRLEAFKTEIHYFSRKPKKVSSKWIYYNNPLELCTNVENLFISLKGGDPTNGFVSADFLKALGKDGIVINISRGSVIDENSLLDALESGKIYGAGLDVYLNEPRINQRFLGLNNVFLQPHQGSATKKTRKAMGELQFRNILNYFENGTPLTLVPELE
;
A
#
# COMPACT_ATOMS: atom_id res chain seq x y z
N PHE A 1 -4.18 -8.41 -4.43
CA PHE A 1 -4.67 -9.42 -5.38
C PHE A 1 -4.79 -8.83 -6.80
N GLU A 2 -5.52 -7.72 -6.99
CA GLU A 2 -5.77 -7.14 -8.31
C GLU A 2 -4.52 -6.59 -9.02
N ILE A 3 -3.55 -6.06 -8.27
CA ILE A 3 -2.25 -5.65 -8.81
C ILE A 3 -1.48 -6.87 -9.29
N ALA A 4 -1.36 -7.90 -8.46
CA ALA A 4 -0.63 -9.11 -8.78
C ALA A 4 -1.17 -9.80 -10.05
N LYS A 5 -2.50 -9.90 -10.22
CA LYS A 5 -3.12 -10.41 -11.45
C LYS A 5 -2.73 -9.63 -12.70
N ARG A 6 -2.64 -8.29 -12.59
CA ARG A 6 -2.26 -7.45 -13.72
C ARG A 6 -0.78 -7.60 -14.06
N LEU A 7 0.07 -7.70 -13.04
CA LEU A 7 1.50 -7.94 -13.23
C LEU A 7 1.78 -9.33 -13.81
N GLU A 8 1.04 -10.36 -13.38
CA GLU A 8 1.13 -11.71 -13.95
C GLU A 8 0.85 -11.71 -15.48
N ALA A 9 -0.07 -10.86 -15.95
CA ALA A 9 -0.33 -10.70 -17.39
C ALA A 9 0.88 -10.15 -18.15
N PHE A 10 1.78 -9.42 -17.51
CA PHE A 10 3.07 -8.99 -18.07
C PHE A 10 4.17 -10.04 -17.91
N LYS A 11 3.83 -11.28 -17.48
CA LYS A 11 4.77 -12.38 -17.20
C LYS A 11 5.77 -12.08 -16.07
N THR A 12 5.41 -11.18 -15.17
CA THR A 12 6.19 -10.88 -13.97
C THR A 12 5.98 -12.00 -12.95
N GLU A 13 7.04 -12.45 -12.32
CA GLU A 13 6.98 -13.38 -11.20
C GLU A 13 6.36 -12.67 -9.99
N ILE A 14 5.42 -13.33 -9.31
CA ILE A 14 4.68 -12.75 -8.19
C ILE A 14 5.09 -13.41 -6.89
N HIS A 15 5.69 -12.61 -6.02
CA HIS A 15 6.02 -12.94 -4.64
C HIS A 15 5.06 -12.20 -3.71
N TYR A 16 4.65 -12.82 -2.60
CA TYR A 16 3.77 -12.14 -1.66
C TYR A 16 4.01 -12.54 -0.20
N PHE A 17 3.74 -11.60 0.67
CA PHE A 17 3.65 -11.79 2.11
C PHE A 17 2.23 -11.51 2.58
N SER A 18 1.76 -12.28 3.52
CA SER A 18 0.55 -12.04 4.32
C SER A 18 0.62 -12.86 5.61
N ARG A 19 -0.16 -12.48 6.65
CA ARG A 19 -0.18 -13.18 7.95
C ARG A 19 -0.45 -14.69 7.86
N LYS A 20 -1.12 -15.14 6.81
CA LYS A 20 -1.38 -16.56 6.48
C LYS A 20 -1.39 -16.70 4.97
N PRO A 21 -0.98 -17.85 4.41
CA PRO A 21 -1.09 -18.12 2.99
C PRO A 21 -2.51 -17.87 2.47
N LYS A 22 -2.61 -17.34 1.25
CA LYS A 22 -3.89 -17.05 0.61
C LYS A 22 -4.20 -18.08 -0.48
N LYS A 23 -5.49 -18.28 -0.78
CA LYS A 23 -5.93 -19.06 -1.94
C LYS A 23 -5.74 -18.22 -3.20
N VAL A 24 -4.57 -18.33 -3.79
CA VAL A 24 -4.16 -17.59 -5.00
C VAL A 24 -3.57 -18.57 -6.02
N SER A 25 -3.06 -18.08 -7.15
CA SER A 25 -2.35 -18.87 -8.14
C SER A 25 -1.22 -19.68 -7.49
N SER A 26 -1.09 -20.96 -7.82
CA SER A 26 0.01 -21.82 -7.35
C SER A 26 1.39 -21.39 -7.87
N LYS A 27 1.42 -20.48 -8.84
CA LYS A 27 2.64 -19.87 -9.36
C LYS A 27 3.17 -18.75 -8.50
N TRP A 28 2.35 -18.21 -7.57
CA TRP A 28 2.75 -17.11 -6.70
C TRP A 28 3.51 -17.64 -5.49
N ILE A 29 4.66 -17.05 -5.21
CA ILE A 29 5.57 -17.49 -4.16
C ILE A 29 5.21 -16.80 -2.85
N TYR A 30 4.86 -17.61 -1.83
CA TYR A 30 4.52 -17.12 -0.50
C TYR A 30 5.76 -17.04 0.38
N TYR A 31 5.87 -15.94 1.13
CA TYR A 31 6.85 -15.76 2.20
C TYR A 31 6.14 -15.59 3.55
N ASN A 32 6.61 -16.28 4.57
CA ASN A 32 6.16 -16.08 5.97
C ASN A 32 6.97 -14.99 6.66
N ASN A 33 8.14 -14.65 6.11
CA ASN A 33 9.00 -13.56 6.56
C ASN A 33 9.00 -12.43 5.51
N PRO A 34 8.47 -11.23 5.84
CA PRO A 34 8.40 -10.14 4.89
C PRO A 34 9.76 -9.54 4.53
N LEU A 35 10.76 -9.66 5.42
CA LEU A 35 12.12 -9.20 5.13
C LEU A 35 12.80 -10.11 4.09
N GLU A 36 12.60 -11.41 4.19
CA GLU A 36 13.06 -12.39 3.20
C GLU A 36 12.41 -12.12 1.83
N LEU A 37 11.12 -11.77 1.79
CA LEU A 37 10.48 -11.36 0.54
C LEU A 37 11.24 -10.19 -0.10
N CYS A 38 11.62 -9.17 0.67
CA CYS A 38 12.32 -8.01 0.14
C CYS A 38 13.66 -8.33 -0.51
N THR A 39 14.37 -9.37 -0.06
CA THR A 39 15.64 -9.80 -0.70
C THR A 39 15.44 -10.54 -2.02
N ASN A 40 14.22 -10.89 -2.37
CA ASN A 40 13.90 -11.70 -3.55
C ASN A 40 13.04 -10.95 -4.59
N VAL A 41 12.85 -9.64 -4.41
CA VAL A 41 12.06 -8.81 -5.33
C VAL A 41 12.75 -7.48 -5.61
N GLU A 42 12.47 -6.91 -6.77
CA GLU A 42 12.91 -5.55 -7.13
C GLU A 42 11.78 -4.53 -6.92
N ASN A 43 10.52 -4.96 -7.03
CA ASN A 43 9.36 -4.07 -6.93
C ASN A 43 8.49 -4.46 -5.73
N LEU A 44 8.48 -3.62 -4.70
CA LEU A 44 7.72 -3.84 -3.48
C LEU A 44 6.42 -3.02 -3.49
N PHE A 45 5.29 -3.68 -3.68
CA PHE A 45 3.95 -3.06 -3.57
C PHE A 45 3.39 -3.22 -2.17
N ILE A 46 3.06 -2.11 -1.53
CA ILE A 46 2.50 -2.08 -0.17
C ILE A 46 0.99 -1.87 -0.26
N SER A 47 0.23 -2.87 0.22
CA SER A 47 -1.23 -2.87 0.26
C SER A 47 -1.77 -3.37 1.61
N LEU A 48 -1.05 -3.08 2.69
CA LEU A 48 -1.43 -3.43 4.05
C LEU A 48 -2.55 -2.52 4.56
N LYS A 49 -3.42 -3.04 5.43
CA LYS A 49 -4.37 -2.19 6.18
C LYS A 49 -3.54 -1.27 7.10
N GLY A 50 -3.79 0.03 7.05
CA GLY A 50 -3.20 0.98 7.99
C GLY A 50 -3.75 0.79 9.41
N GLY A 51 -3.05 1.35 10.38
CA GLY A 51 -3.38 1.30 11.81
C GLY A 51 -2.16 0.91 12.65
N ASP A 52 -2.27 1.01 13.97
CA ASP A 52 -1.16 0.83 14.91
C ASP A 52 -0.29 -0.42 14.66
N PRO A 53 -0.86 -1.61 14.37
CA PRO A 53 -0.05 -2.80 14.13
C PRO A 53 0.85 -2.74 12.88
N THR A 54 0.62 -1.77 11.99
CA THR A 54 1.36 -1.62 10.73
C THR A 54 2.10 -0.29 10.63
N ASN A 55 2.09 0.54 11.65
CA ASN A 55 2.84 1.79 11.67
C ASN A 55 4.35 1.49 11.62
N GLY A 56 5.05 2.10 10.65
CA GLY A 56 6.48 1.89 10.43
C GLY A 56 6.85 0.44 10.06
N PHE A 57 5.88 -0.37 9.61
CA PHE A 57 6.12 -1.77 9.26
C PHE A 57 7.24 -1.93 8.24
N VAL A 58 7.28 -1.08 7.22
CA VAL A 58 8.38 -1.02 6.27
C VAL A 58 9.46 -0.08 6.83
N SER A 59 10.41 -0.67 7.52
CA SER A 59 11.53 0.00 8.19
C SER A 59 12.74 0.16 7.28
N ALA A 60 13.80 0.78 7.80
CA ALA A 60 15.11 0.87 7.14
C ALA A 60 15.66 -0.49 6.70
N ASP A 61 15.43 -1.55 7.48
CA ASP A 61 15.92 -2.90 7.17
C ASP A 61 15.23 -3.47 5.92
N PHE A 62 13.94 -3.20 5.72
CA PHE A 62 13.22 -3.58 4.50
C PHE A 62 13.79 -2.89 3.28
N LEU A 63 14.03 -1.58 3.38
CA LEU A 63 14.59 -0.79 2.29
C LEU A 63 16.03 -1.24 1.96
N LYS A 64 16.82 -1.56 2.97
CA LYS A 64 18.15 -2.12 2.81
C LYS A 64 18.11 -3.50 2.14
N ALA A 65 17.17 -4.37 2.54
CA ALA A 65 17.00 -5.70 1.97
C ALA A 65 16.55 -5.66 0.51
N LEU A 66 15.69 -4.69 0.14
CA LEU A 66 15.24 -4.47 -1.23
C LEU A 66 16.40 -4.03 -2.13
N GLY A 67 17.33 -3.23 -1.61
CA GLY A 67 18.59 -2.86 -2.28
C GLY A 67 18.47 -1.76 -3.32
N LYS A 68 19.61 -1.45 -3.94
CA LYS A 68 19.80 -0.26 -4.81
C LYS A 68 18.94 -0.25 -6.09
N ASP A 69 18.51 -1.40 -6.57
CA ASP A 69 17.69 -1.52 -7.76
C ASP A 69 16.19 -1.59 -7.40
N GLY A 70 15.87 -1.53 -6.10
CA GLY A 70 14.54 -1.68 -5.56
C GLY A 70 13.64 -0.46 -5.74
N ILE A 71 12.38 -0.72 -6.08
CA ILE A 71 11.32 0.30 -6.17
C ILE A 71 10.23 0.00 -5.14
N VAL A 72 9.88 1.01 -4.35
CA VAL A 72 8.79 0.93 -3.37
C VAL A 72 7.55 1.63 -3.90
N ILE A 73 6.42 0.93 -3.93
CA ILE A 73 5.13 1.50 -4.32
C ILE A 73 4.16 1.42 -3.13
N ASN A 74 3.77 2.58 -2.58
CA ASN A 74 2.81 2.64 -1.48
C ASN A 74 1.47 3.23 -1.93
N ILE A 75 0.43 2.39 -1.90
CA ILE A 75 -0.95 2.75 -2.19
C ILE A 75 -1.87 2.45 -1.01
N SER A 76 -1.31 2.21 0.17
CA SER A 76 -2.08 1.86 1.37
C SER A 76 -2.29 3.05 2.31
N ARG A 77 -1.35 3.29 3.21
CA ARG A 77 -1.29 4.46 4.10
C ARG A 77 0.16 4.91 4.28
N GLY A 78 0.39 6.20 4.40
CA GLY A 78 1.72 6.77 4.61
C GLY A 78 2.40 6.22 5.86
N SER A 79 1.66 6.06 6.94
CA SER A 79 2.15 5.53 8.21
C SER A 79 2.71 4.10 8.16
N VAL A 80 2.45 3.33 7.09
CA VAL A 80 2.97 1.95 6.95
C VAL A 80 4.47 1.92 6.69
N ILE A 81 5.03 2.99 6.16
CA ILE A 81 6.48 3.14 5.94
C ILE A 81 7.03 4.09 6.99
N ASP A 82 8.22 3.80 7.51
CA ASP A 82 9.02 4.81 8.20
C ASP A 82 9.47 5.86 7.15
N GLU A 83 8.79 7.01 7.16
CA GLU A 83 8.97 8.04 6.13
C GLU A 83 10.39 8.61 6.12
N ASN A 84 11.02 8.76 7.29
CA ASN A 84 12.39 9.24 7.36
C ASN A 84 13.37 8.24 6.76
N SER A 85 13.23 6.97 7.09
CA SER A 85 14.04 5.89 6.51
C SER A 85 13.87 5.81 4.98
N LEU A 86 12.65 6.01 4.47
CA LEU A 86 12.38 6.05 3.03
C LEU A 86 13.10 7.23 2.37
N LEU A 87 12.98 8.42 2.94
CA LEU A 87 13.65 9.63 2.44
C LEU A 87 15.17 9.46 2.42
N ASP A 88 15.75 8.96 3.52
CA ASP A 88 17.18 8.71 3.63
C ASP A 88 17.67 7.66 2.60
N ALA A 89 16.85 6.63 2.35
CA ALA A 89 17.18 5.61 1.34
C ALA A 89 17.12 6.16 -0.09
N LEU A 90 16.17 7.03 -0.39
CA LEU A 90 16.02 7.69 -1.68
C LEU A 90 17.14 8.69 -1.95
N GLU A 91 17.45 9.57 -0.97
CA GLU A 91 18.49 10.59 -1.07
C GLU A 91 19.88 9.99 -1.21
N SER A 92 20.14 8.88 -0.50
CA SER A 92 21.43 8.18 -0.55
C SER A 92 21.55 7.15 -1.68
N GLY A 93 20.51 6.96 -2.50
CA GLY A 93 20.50 5.97 -3.59
C GLY A 93 20.57 4.51 -3.11
N LYS A 94 20.16 4.23 -1.87
CA LYS A 94 20.07 2.87 -1.33
C LYS A 94 18.94 2.06 -1.95
N ILE A 95 17.91 2.74 -2.49
CA ILE A 95 16.88 2.18 -3.36
C ILE A 95 16.82 3.00 -4.64
N TYR A 96 16.29 2.39 -5.71
CA TYR A 96 16.20 3.05 -7.02
C TYR A 96 15.18 4.19 -7.01
N GLY A 97 14.00 3.96 -6.42
CA GLY A 97 12.95 4.96 -6.40
C GLY A 97 11.71 4.57 -5.62
N ALA A 98 10.74 5.48 -5.60
CA ALA A 98 9.43 5.20 -5.00
C ALA A 98 8.27 5.81 -5.79
N GLY A 99 7.10 5.13 -5.76
CA GLY A 99 5.81 5.63 -6.19
C GLY A 99 4.86 5.73 -4.99
N LEU A 100 4.39 6.92 -4.68
CA LEU A 100 3.58 7.18 -3.48
C LEU A 100 2.24 7.83 -3.84
N ASP A 101 1.14 7.21 -3.42
CA ASP A 101 -0.20 7.80 -3.46
C ASP A 101 -0.66 8.26 -2.07
N VAL A 102 0.13 7.97 -1.02
CA VAL A 102 -0.19 8.23 0.39
C VAL A 102 1.03 8.71 1.17
N TYR A 103 0.82 9.55 2.18
CA TYR A 103 1.87 10.21 2.97
C TYR A 103 1.54 10.19 4.46
N LEU A 104 2.54 10.37 5.31
CA LEU A 104 2.35 10.33 6.76
C LEU A 104 1.43 11.46 7.27
N ASN A 105 1.59 12.68 6.76
CA ASN A 105 0.91 13.88 7.26
C ASN A 105 0.08 14.57 6.16
N GLU A 106 -0.83 13.82 5.50
CA GLU A 106 -1.73 14.40 4.50
C GLU A 106 -2.62 15.52 5.07
N PRO A 107 -2.85 16.60 4.32
CA PRO A 107 -2.37 16.92 2.99
C PRO A 107 -0.97 17.57 2.96
N ARG A 108 -0.29 17.72 4.08
CA ARG A 108 1.03 18.36 4.20
C ARG A 108 2.12 17.30 4.10
N ILE A 109 2.61 17.07 2.88
CA ILE A 109 3.69 16.10 2.65
C ILE A 109 5.04 16.65 3.11
N ASN A 110 5.96 15.74 3.43
CA ASN A 110 7.33 16.12 3.76
C ASN A 110 8.01 16.79 2.56
N GLN A 111 8.55 17.99 2.78
CA GLN A 111 9.14 18.80 1.71
C GLN A 111 10.38 18.16 1.07
N ARG A 112 11.06 17.25 1.76
CA ARG A 112 12.20 16.50 1.21
C ARG A 112 11.81 15.72 -0.06
N PHE A 113 10.57 15.22 -0.17
CA PHE A 113 10.10 14.55 -1.38
C PHE A 113 10.14 15.44 -2.62
N LEU A 114 9.91 16.74 -2.49
CA LEU A 114 9.84 17.67 -3.63
C LEU A 114 11.20 17.94 -4.27
N GLY A 115 12.28 17.66 -3.56
CA GLY A 115 13.67 17.79 -4.07
C GLY A 115 14.20 16.53 -4.75
N LEU A 116 13.45 15.42 -4.74
CA LEU A 116 13.90 14.14 -5.26
C LEU A 116 13.51 13.93 -6.73
N ASN A 117 14.41 13.37 -7.52
CA ASN A 117 14.16 13.04 -8.92
C ASN A 117 13.76 11.57 -9.14
N ASN A 118 13.84 10.76 -8.09
CA ASN A 118 13.55 9.33 -8.10
C ASN A 118 12.27 8.97 -7.35
N VAL A 119 11.33 9.91 -7.24
CA VAL A 119 10.00 9.67 -6.67
C VAL A 119 8.90 10.09 -7.64
N PHE A 120 7.83 9.29 -7.67
CA PHE A 120 6.58 9.62 -8.33
C PHE A 120 5.51 9.86 -7.26
N LEU A 121 4.96 11.08 -7.21
CA LEU A 121 4.02 11.49 -6.18
C LEU A 121 2.61 11.65 -6.76
N GLN A 122 1.60 11.07 -6.09
CA GLN A 122 0.19 11.19 -6.42
C GLN A 122 -0.59 11.75 -5.23
N PRO A 123 -1.67 12.54 -5.42
CA PRO A 123 -2.38 13.23 -4.35
C PRO A 123 -3.50 12.37 -3.73
N HIS A 124 -3.20 11.15 -3.30
CA HIS A 124 -4.13 10.19 -2.69
C HIS A 124 -5.37 9.96 -3.56
N GLN A 125 -5.14 9.56 -4.80
CA GLN A 125 -6.19 9.47 -5.82
C GLN A 125 -6.49 8.05 -6.33
N GLY A 126 -6.00 7.01 -5.68
CA GLY A 126 -6.21 5.62 -6.11
C GLY A 126 -7.69 5.23 -6.29
N SER A 127 -8.61 5.87 -5.55
CA SER A 127 -10.05 5.67 -5.68
C SER A 127 -10.79 6.84 -6.36
N ALA A 128 -10.09 7.80 -6.97
CA ALA A 128 -10.66 9.08 -7.42
C ALA A 128 -11.34 9.04 -8.80
N THR A 129 -11.75 7.89 -9.31
CA THR A 129 -12.57 7.84 -10.54
C THR A 129 -14.01 8.28 -10.25
N LYS A 130 -14.67 8.91 -11.22
CA LYS A 130 -16.09 9.30 -11.11
C LYS A 130 -16.97 8.12 -10.69
N LYS A 131 -16.75 6.94 -11.28
CA LYS A 131 -17.50 5.71 -10.99
C LYS A 131 -17.30 5.28 -9.53
N THR A 132 -16.06 5.24 -9.05
CA THR A 132 -15.75 4.81 -7.68
C THR A 132 -16.29 5.80 -6.65
N ARG A 133 -16.09 7.11 -6.86
CA ARG A 133 -16.62 8.14 -5.95
C ARG A 133 -18.15 8.11 -5.87
N LYS A 134 -18.83 7.90 -7.01
CA LYS A 134 -20.28 7.74 -7.04
C LYS A 134 -20.71 6.50 -6.23
N ALA A 135 -20.08 5.35 -6.44
CA ALA A 135 -20.38 4.11 -5.72
C ALA A 135 -20.15 4.24 -4.20
N MET A 136 -19.09 4.93 -3.77
CA MET A 136 -18.84 5.22 -2.36
C MET A 136 -19.95 6.09 -1.75
N GLY A 137 -20.36 7.17 -2.43
CA GLY A 137 -21.47 8.02 -1.98
C GLY A 137 -22.80 7.29 -1.93
N GLU A 138 -23.11 6.47 -2.93
CA GLU A 138 -24.32 5.64 -2.96
C GLU A 138 -24.34 4.62 -1.80
N LEU A 139 -23.19 3.97 -1.51
CA LEU A 139 -23.11 3.04 -0.39
C LEU A 139 -23.30 3.76 0.96
N GLN A 140 -22.66 4.92 1.13
CA GLN A 140 -22.83 5.74 2.33
C GLN A 140 -24.30 6.13 2.53
N PHE A 141 -24.98 6.62 1.50
CA PHE A 141 -26.38 6.99 1.54
C PHE A 141 -27.26 5.79 1.91
N ARG A 142 -27.06 4.63 1.29
CA ARG A 142 -27.80 3.40 1.59
C ARG A 142 -27.58 2.91 3.02
N ASN A 143 -26.37 3.03 3.58
CA ASN A 143 -26.10 2.72 4.97
C ASN A 143 -26.90 3.61 5.91
N ILE A 144 -26.99 4.91 5.63
CA ILE A 144 -27.78 5.86 6.41
C ILE A 144 -29.27 5.49 6.36
N LEU A 145 -29.83 5.27 5.17
CA LEU A 145 -31.23 4.88 5.02
C LEU A 145 -31.53 3.59 5.78
N ASN A 146 -30.72 2.55 5.58
CA ASN A 146 -30.93 1.27 6.24
C ASN A 146 -30.85 1.37 7.78
N TYR A 147 -29.97 2.24 8.28
CA TYR A 147 -29.90 2.48 9.72
C TYR A 147 -31.20 3.11 10.27
N PHE A 148 -31.77 4.09 9.59
CA PHE A 148 -33.03 4.70 10.01
C PHE A 148 -34.24 3.78 9.86
N GLU A 149 -34.24 2.88 8.87
CA GLU A 149 -35.35 1.94 8.63
C GLU A 149 -35.25 0.71 9.52
N ASN A 150 -34.05 0.17 9.76
CA ASN A 150 -33.86 -1.16 10.35
C ASN A 150 -32.95 -1.14 11.61
N GLY A 151 -32.44 0.02 12.02
CA GLY A 151 -31.58 0.16 13.19
C GLY A 151 -30.10 -0.25 12.96
N THR A 152 -29.75 -0.74 11.76
CA THR A 152 -28.40 -1.20 11.44
C THR A 152 -27.97 -0.73 10.05
N PRO A 153 -26.69 -0.38 9.81
CA PRO A 153 -26.20 -0.11 8.48
C PRO A 153 -26.07 -1.41 7.67
N LEU A 154 -25.99 -1.31 6.33
CA LEU A 154 -25.76 -2.46 5.43
C LEU A 154 -24.35 -3.05 5.57
N THR A 155 -23.38 -2.20 5.91
CA THR A 155 -21.98 -2.60 6.06
C THR A 155 -21.46 -2.06 7.38
N LEU A 156 -21.21 -2.93 8.34
CA LEU A 156 -20.56 -2.60 9.59
C LEU A 156 -19.02 -2.54 9.39
N VAL A 157 -18.34 -1.77 10.22
CA VAL A 157 -16.90 -1.91 10.36
C VAL A 157 -16.60 -3.21 11.13
N PRO A 158 -15.52 -3.95 10.77
CA PRO A 158 -15.25 -5.27 11.36
C PRO A 158 -15.14 -5.31 12.88
N GLU A 159 -14.83 -4.17 13.49
CA GLU A 159 -14.73 -4.03 14.94
C GLU A 159 -16.11 -3.99 15.66
N LEU A 160 -17.22 -3.91 14.89
CA LEU A 160 -18.60 -3.83 15.38
C LEU A 160 -19.46 -5.03 14.93
N GLU A 161 -18.87 -6.03 14.25
CA GLU A 161 -19.54 -7.28 13.84
C GLU A 161 -19.69 -8.28 14.98
#